data_60fa327f0540900599fc46df67f99679
#
_entry.id   60fa327f0540900599fc46df67f99679
#
_cell.length_a   1.000
_cell.length_b   1.000
_cell.length_c   1.000
_cell.angle_alpha   90.00
_cell.angle_beta   90.00
_cell.angle_gamma   90.00
#
_symmetry.space_group_name_H-M   'P 1'
#
loop_
_entity.id
_entity.type
_entity.pdbx_description
1 polymer ?
#
loop_
_entity_poly.entity_id
_entity_poly.type
_entity_poly.pdbx_seq_one_letter_code
_entity_poly.pdbx_strand_id
1 'polypeptide(L)'
;MSAKVMRILLTRLVEGQAALAFEHQRAKATLNSIGDAVLSTDIPGNVTYLNPVAERMTGWPPQEALGRPLSDVFQIVDATTREAARNPLDEAIQLDRIVRLTPNCLLIRRDGTETAIEDSASPIHDQSGQVIGAVIVFKDVSEARAISLRAVYLAQHDFLTDLPNRMLLNDRFTQAIALARRHGHRLGVLFLDLDQFKHVNDSLGHGIGDRLLQSVGRRLLTCVRSSDTVSRQGGDEFVVLLSEIEHADDAATSAQKIIAALVAPHDVAHHQLHVSATIGISIYPDDGLDAETLIKCADTAMYYAKEIGRNNYHFFERQMNACPPIRWAPRSSAP
;
A
#
# COMPACT_ATOMS: atom_id res chain seq x y z
N MET A 1 73.54 -24.75 6.67
CA MET A 1 72.75 -23.94 5.74
C MET A 1 73.39 -22.54 5.70
N SER A 2 73.75 -22.02 4.48
CA SER A 2 74.49 -20.77 4.37
C SER A 2 73.61 -19.58 4.79
N ALA A 3 74.17 -18.57 5.52
CA ALA A 3 73.47 -17.36 5.93
C ALA A 3 72.72 -16.64 4.76
N LYS A 4 73.26 -16.79 3.55
CA LYS A 4 72.64 -16.25 2.33
C LYS A 4 71.33 -16.94 1.94
N VAL A 5 71.22 -18.26 2.13
CA VAL A 5 69.96 -19.02 1.89
C VAL A 5 68.89 -18.68 2.91
N MET A 6 69.26 -18.57 4.20
CA MET A 6 68.36 -18.17 5.26
C MET A 6 67.76 -16.76 5.05
N ARG A 7 68.57 -15.83 4.59
CA ARG A 7 68.12 -14.44 4.28
C ARG A 7 67.11 -14.41 3.12
N ILE A 8 67.37 -15.19 2.06
CA ILE A 8 66.45 -15.30 0.89
C ILE A 8 65.09 -15.90 1.33
N LEU A 9 65.13 -16.98 2.15
CA LEU A 9 63.90 -17.59 2.69
C LEU A 9 63.10 -16.65 3.57
N LEU A 10 63.76 -15.92 4.46
CA LEU A 10 63.11 -14.93 5.30
C LEU A 10 62.50 -13.80 4.48
N THR A 11 63.17 -13.25 3.46
CA THR A 11 62.62 -12.24 2.57
C THR A 11 61.37 -12.75 1.84
N ARG A 12 61.41 -13.94 1.27
CA ARG A 12 60.21 -14.53 0.61
C ARG A 12 59.05 -14.77 1.59
N LEU A 13 59.33 -15.17 2.81
CA LEU A 13 58.31 -15.38 3.84
C LEU A 13 57.62 -14.06 4.22
N VAL A 14 58.42 -12.99 4.40
CA VAL A 14 57.91 -11.63 4.72
C VAL A 14 57.09 -11.08 3.51
N GLU A 15 57.62 -11.22 2.28
CA GLU A 15 56.91 -10.81 1.05
C GLU A 15 55.59 -11.58 0.89
N GLY A 16 55.58 -12.90 1.11
CA GLY A 16 54.38 -13.72 1.07
C GLY A 16 53.33 -13.35 2.13
N GLN A 17 53.79 -13.06 3.37
CA GLN A 17 52.90 -12.58 4.43
C GLN A 17 52.34 -11.19 4.11
N ALA A 18 53.16 -10.28 3.57
CA ALA A 18 52.69 -8.95 3.16
C ALA A 18 51.67 -9.03 2.00
N ALA A 19 51.89 -9.87 1.00
CA ALA A 19 50.96 -10.09 -0.10
C ALA A 19 49.63 -10.67 0.41
N LEU A 20 49.66 -11.67 1.31
CA LEU A 20 48.47 -12.26 1.89
C LEU A 20 47.68 -11.21 2.72
N ALA A 21 48.39 -10.42 3.54
CA ALA A 21 47.76 -9.35 4.31
C ALA A 21 47.12 -8.29 3.44
N PHE A 22 47.75 -7.93 2.33
CA PHE A 22 47.22 -6.99 1.36
C PHE A 22 45.93 -7.53 0.68
N GLU A 23 45.94 -8.76 0.22
CA GLU A 23 44.74 -9.38 -0.39
C GLU A 23 43.61 -9.51 0.61
N HIS A 24 43.90 -9.89 1.87
CA HIS A 24 42.88 -9.95 2.93
C HIS A 24 42.28 -8.55 3.23
N GLN A 25 43.14 -7.53 3.31
CA GLN A 25 42.70 -6.14 3.52
C GLN A 25 41.86 -5.63 2.36
N ARG A 26 42.25 -5.96 1.12
CA ARG A 26 41.52 -5.60 -0.09
C ARG A 26 40.12 -6.26 -0.13
N ALA A 27 40.04 -7.56 0.15
CA ALA A 27 38.78 -8.29 0.23
C ALA A 27 37.84 -7.66 1.29
N LYS A 28 38.38 -7.39 2.48
CA LYS A 28 37.63 -6.74 3.58
C LYS A 28 37.17 -5.33 3.20
N ALA A 29 38.02 -4.53 2.54
CA ALA A 29 37.67 -3.19 2.06
C ALA A 29 36.54 -3.26 1.01
N THR A 30 36.60 -4.23 0.11
CA THR A 30 35.55 -4.48 -0.88
C THR A 30 34.22 -4.78 -0.22
N LEU A 31 34.18 -5.72 0.74
CA LEU A 31 32.96 -6.05 1.48
C LEU A 31 32.42 -4.86 2.30
N ASN A 32 33.32 -4.07 2.87
CA ASN A 32 32.94 -2.85 3.62
C ASN A 32 32.40 -1.72 2.74
N SER A 33 32.71 -1.71 1.44
CA SER A 33 32.22 -0.72 0.47
C SER A 33 30.85 -1.07 -0.12
N ILE A 34 30.32 -2.28 0.14
CA ILE A 34 28.99 -2.68 -0.26
C ILE A 34 27.99 -1.86 0.57
N GLY A 35 27.02 -1.23 -0.12
CA GLY A 35 25.96 -0.43 0.51
C GLY A 35 24.93 -1.25 1.27
N ASP A 36 24.84 -2.56 1.00
CA ASP A 36 23.98 -3.49 1.69
C ASP A 36 24.70 -4.10 2.90
N ALA A 37 23.93 -4.57 3.86
CA ALA A 37 24.46 -5.30 5.00
C ALA A 37 24.95 -6.70 4.58
N VAL A 38 26.16 -7.05 4.97
CA VAL A 38 26.79 -8.35 4.71
C VAL A 38 27.19 -8.99 6.03
N LEU A 39 26.75 -10.20 6.24
CA LEU A 39 27.09 -11.03 7.40
C LEU A 39 27.46 -12.43 6.90
N SER A 40 28.53 -13.04 7.44
CA SER A 40 28.87 -14.43 7.15
C SER A 40 28.96 -15.27 8.40
N THR A 41 28.76 -16.57 8.23
CA THR A 41 28.87 -17.57 9.30
C THR A 41 29.76 -18.74 8.89
N ASP A 42 30.21 -19.50 9.89
CA ASP A 42 30.73 -20.83 9.72
C ASP A 42 29.59 -21.87 9.50
N ILE A 43 29.96 -23.16 9.30
CA ILE A 43 28.97 -24.26 9.15
C ILE A 43 28.05 -24.40 10.37
N PRO A 44 28.55 -24.32 11.62
CA PRO A 44 27.70 -24.37 12.81
C PRO A 44 26.75 -23.17 12.96
N GLY A 45 26.88 -22.12 12.12
CA GLY A 45 26.03 -20.94 12.17
C GLY A 45 26.54 -19.82 13.07
N ASN A 46 27.82 -19.84 13.47
CA ASN A 46 28.40 -18.75 14.23
C ASN A 46 28.88 -17.64 13.30
N VAL A 47 28.69 -16.40 13.70
CA VAL A 47 29.05 -15.21 12.91
C VAL A 47 30.58 -15.12 12.76
N THR A 48 31.06 -15.04 11.53
CA THR A 48 32.49 -14.91 11.20
C THR A 48 32.86 -13.51 10.67
N TYR A 49 31.88 -12.76 10.16
CA TYR A 49 32.11 -11.43 9.64
C TYR A 49 30.82 -10.59 9.62
N LEU A 50 30.95 -9.29 9.87
CA LEU A 50 29.94 -8.26 9.62
C LEU A 50 30.62 -7.07 8.95
N ASN A 51 29.97 -6.49 7.92
CA ASN A 51 30.38 -5.21 7.41
C ASN A 51 29.77 -4.05 8.23
N PRO A 52 30.24 -2.78 8.05
CA PRO A 52 29.70 -1.66 8.81
C PRO A 52 28.20 -1.39 8.63
N VAL A 53 27.60 -1.82 7.51
CA VAL A 53 26.16 -1.71 7.29
C VAL A 53 25.40 -2.72 8.15
N ALA A 54 25.86 -3.99 8.19
CA ALA A 54 25.28 -5.01 9.03
C ALA A 54 25.38 -4.67 10.53
N GLU A 55 26.52 -4.09 10.96
CA GLU A 55 26.69 -3.58 12.34
C GLU A 55 25.59 -2.53 12.67
N ARG A 56 25.40 -1.53 11.82
CA ARG A 56 24.35 -0.52 12.02
C ARG A 56 22.96 -1.10 12.00
N MET A 57 22.66 -2.04 11.10
CA MET A 57 21.32 -2.59 10.96
C MET A 57 20.95 -3.58 12.06
N THR A 58 21.90 -4.39 12.53
CA THR A 58 21.66 -5.33 13.63
C THR A 58 21.82 -4.70 15.02
N GLY A 59 22.60 -3.60 15.11
CA GLY A 59 22.96 -2.97 16.37
C GLY A 59 24.04 -3.74 17.15
N TRP A 60 24.70 -4.73 16.52
CA TRP A 60 25.76 -5.52 17.12
C TRP A 60 27.14 -5.07 16.63
N PRO A 61 28.03 -4.57 17.52
CA PRO A 61 29.39 -4.30 17.13
C PRO A 61 30.14 -5.60 16.80
N PRO A 62 31.04 -5.59 15.81
CA PRO A 62 31.76 -6.80 15.37
C PRO A 62 32.44 -7.55 16.51
N GLN A 63 33.01 -6.84 17.47
CA GLN A 63 33.73 -7.43 18.61
C GLN A 63 32.82 -8.29 19.50
N GLU A 64 31.54 -7.99 19.55
CA GLU A 64 30.58 -8.73 20.36
C GLU A 64 29.78 -9.76 19.54
N ALA A 65 29.68 -9.55 18.22
CA ALA A 65 28.93 -10.42 17.31
C ALA A 65 29.73 -11.63 16.85
N LEU A 66 31.06 -11.48 16.64
CA LEU A 66 31.92 -12.55 16.15
C LEU A 66 31.92 -13.74 17.09
N GLY A 67 31.71 -14.95 16.54
CA GLY A 67 31.64 -16.22 17.29
C GLY A 67 30.30 -16.49 17.99
N ARG A 68 29.33 -15.55 17.93
CA ARG A 68 27.98 -15.79 18.44
C ARG A 68 27.13 -16.56 17.42
N PRO A 69 26.15 -17.34 17.88
CA PRO A 69 25.14 -17.90 17.01
C PRO A 69 24.42 -16.80 16.21
N LEU A 70 24.14 -17.04 14.93
CA LEU A 70 23.44 -16.08 14.09
C LEU A 70 22.07 -15.69 14.66
N SER A 71 21.36 -16.63 15.27
CA SER A 71 20.06 -16.40 15.92
C SER A 71 20.06 -15.29 16.96
N ASP A 72 21.21 -14.99 17.56
CA ASP A 72 21.35 -13.91 18.54
C ASP A 72 21.52 -12.55 17.84
N VAL A 73 22.22 -12.53 16.71
CA VAL A 73 22.67 -11.32 16.00
C VAL A 73 21.70 -10.90 14.90
N PHE A 74 21.08 -11.86 14.22
CA PHE A 74 20.18 -11.65 13.11
C PHE A 74 18.80 -12.26 13.44
N GLN A 75 18.02 -11.52 14.22
CA GLN A 75 16.68 -11.93 14.63
C GLN A 75 15.65 -11.38 13.64
N ILE A 76 14.90 -12.27 13.00
CA ILE A 76 13.92 -11.94 11.99
C ILE A 76 12.55 -12.51 12.34
N VAL A 77 11.51 -11.72 12.12
CA VAL A 77 10.11 -12.13 12.33
C VAL A 77 9.27 -11.79 11.11
N ASP A 78 8.20 -12.54 10.89
CA ASP A 78 7.17 -12.13 9.94
C ASP A 78 6.41 -10.92 10.48
N ALA A 79 6.23 -9.88 9.66
CA ALA A 79 5.60 -8.63 10.08
C ALA A 79 4.11 -8.79 10.42
N THR A 80 3.43 -9.82 9.87
CA THR A 80 1.99 -10.05 10.06
C THR A 80 1.72 -11.00 11.22
N THR A 81 2.37 -12.18 11.22
CA THR A 81 2.13 -13.22 12.22
C THR A 81 2.94 -13.01 13.49
N ARG A 82 4.03 -12.24 13.43
CA ARG A 82 5.01 -12.01 14.51
C ARG A 82 5.76 -13.28 14.93
N GLU A 83 5.62 -14.35 14.19
CA GLU A 83 6.39 -15.57 14.39
C GLU A 83 7.84 -15.39 13.92
N ALA A 84 8.77 -16.07 14.57
CA ALA A 84 10.16 -16.10 14.15
C ALA A 84 10.26 -16.66 12.72
N ALA A 85 10.88 -15.91 11.83
CA ALA A 85 11.13 -16.37 10.48
C ALA A 85 12.23 -17.45 10.47
N ARG A 86 12.14 -18.38 9.52
CA ARG A 86 13.18 -19.42 9.37
C ARG A 86 14.51 -18.78 9.01
N ASN A 87 15.58 -19.29 9.59
CA ASN A 87 16.94 -18.88 9.25
C ASN A 87 17.27 -19.31 7.80
N PRO A 88 17.52 -18.39 6.88
CA PRO A 88 17.80 -18.74 5.48
C PRO A 88 19.15 -19.42 5.28
N LEU A 89 20.08 -19.32 6.25
CA LEU A 89 21.39 -19.96 6.19
C LEU A 89 21.33 -21.47 6.26
N ASP A 90 20.53 -22.01 7.18
CA ASP A 90 20.39 -23.44 7.33
C ASP A 90 19.90 -24.08 6.03
N GLU A 91 18.95 -23.40 5.38
CA GLU A 91 18.42 -23.83 4.08
C GLU A 91 19.45 -23.66 2.95
N ALA A 92 20.20 -22.55 2.93
CA ALA A 92 21.23 -22.32 1.93
C ALA A 92 22.38 -23.36 2.01
N ILE A 93 22.80 -23.70 3.22
CA ILE A 93 23.84 -24.73 3.47
C ILE A 93 23.33 -26.11 3.08
N GLN A 94 22.10 -26.48 3.47
CA GLN A 94 21.53 -27.81 3.22
C GLN A 94 21.23 -28.05 1.74
N LEU A 95 20.74 -27.03 1.04
CA LEU A 95 20.33 -27.15 -0.36
C LEU A 95 21.43 -26.77 -1.35
N ASP A 96 22.56 -26.29 -0.84
CA ASP A 96 23.71 -25.79 -1.64
C ASP A 96 23.26 -24.83 -2.75
N ARG A 97 22.38 -23.87 -2.41
CA ARG A 97 21.84 -22.88 -3.35
C ARG A 97 21.51 -21.55 -2.66
N ILE A 98 21.32 -20.53 -3.48
CA ILE A 98 20.84 -19.21 -3.00
C ILE A 98 19.40 -19.35 -2.51
N VAL A 99 19.15 -18.89 -1.30
CA VAL A 99 17.83 -18.82 -0.66
C VAL A 99 17.49 -17.36 -0.39
N ARG A 100 16.22 -17.02 -0.52
CA ARG A 100 15.68 -15.70 -0.14
C ARG A 100 14.64 -15.90 0.94
N LEU A 101 14.55 -14.96 1.88
CA LEU A 101 13.47 -14.94 2.85
C LEU A 101 12.10 -14.77 2.16
N THR A 102 11.08 -15.20 2.86
CA THR A 102 9.70 -14.86 2.52
C THR A 102 9.52 -13.33 2.56
N PRO A 103 8.73 -12.78 1.63
CA PRO A 103 8.36 -11.36 1.69
C PRO A 103 7.77 -11.00 3.06
N ASN A 104 8.00 -9.77 3.50
CA ASN A 104 7.41 -9.23 4.73
C ASN A 104 8.16 -9.56 6.04
N CYS A 105 9.47 -9.74 5.99
CA CYS A 105 10.29 -9.91 7.20
C CYS A 105 10.72 -8.59 7.82
N LEU A 106 10.78 -8.59 9.16
CA LEU A 106 11.36 -7.52 9.98
C LEU A 106 12.59 -8.04 10.68
N LEU A 107 13.68 -7.29 10.59
CA LEU A 107 14.86 -7.48 11.42
C LEU A 107 14.64 -6.77 12.77
N ILE A 108 14.82 -7.49 13.86
CA ILE A 108 14.80 -6.94 15.21
C ILE A 108 16.24 -6.60 15.60
N ARG A 109 16.51 -5.32 15.80
CA ARG A 109 17.82 -4.85 16.26
C ARG A 109 18.02 -5.17 17.73
N ARG A 110 19.28 -5.10 18.17
CA ARG A 110 19.65 -5.32 19.58
C ARG A 110 18.91 -4.42 20.57
N ASP A 111 18.55 -3.20 20.16
CA ASP A 111 17.78 -2.24 20.97
C ASP A 111 16.25 -2.45 20.91
N GLY A 112 15.80 -3.48 20.19
CA GLY A 112 14.39 -3.81 20.01
C GLY A 112 13.70 -3.03 18.89
N THR A 113 14.39 -2.12 18.18
CA THR A 113 13.81 -1.44 17.02
C THR A 113 13.70 -2.40 15.84
N GLU A 114 12.69 -2.18 15.00
CA GLU A 114 12.34 -3.05 13.88
C GLU A 114 12.61 -2.36 12.55
N THR A 115 13.16 -3.11 11.60
CA THR A 115 13.46 -2.62 10.25
C THR A 115 12.96 -3.64 9.22
N ALA A 116 12.18 -3.20 8.22
CA ALA A 116 11.77 -4.07 7.13
C ALA A 116 12.98 -4.39 6.24
N ILE A 117 13.22 -5.67 6.01
CA ILE A 117 14.36 -6.13 5.22
C ILE A 117 13.96 -7.03 4.07
N GLU A 118 14.77 -7.01 3.03
CA GLU A 118 14.92 -8.09 2.04
C GLU A 118 16.31 -8.67 2.18
N ASP A 119 16.42 -9.98 2.05
CA ASP A 119 17.70 -10.66 2.13
C ASP A 119 17.88 -11.76 1.09
N SER A 120 19.11 -12.21 0.98
CA SER A 120 19.47 -13.45 0.31
C SER A 120 20.65 -14.12 1.04
N ALA A 121 20.55 -15.42 1.23
CA ALA A 121 21.61 -16.24 1.78
C ALA A 121 22.21 -17.14 0.68
N SER A 122 23.52 -17.27 0.69
CA SER A 122 24.29 -18.10 -0.25
C SER A 122 25.33 -18.91 0.49
N PRO A 123 25.57 -20.17 0.11
CA PRO A 123 26.66 -20.95 0.67
C PRO A 123 28.02 -20.39 0.24
N ILE A 124 29.02 -20.53 1.09
CA ILE A 124 30.43 -20.21 0.80
C ILE A 124 31.18 -21.52 0.60
N HIS A 125 31.88 -21.66 -0.53
CA HIS A 125 32.66 -22.85 -0.86
C HIS A 125 34.15 -22.59 -0.74
N ASP A 126 34.88 -23.63 -0.36
CA ASP A 126 36.34 -23.65 -0.45
C ASP A 126 36.83 -23.99 -1.87
N GLN A 127 38.14 -24.06 -2.07
CA GLN A 127 38.73 -24.38 -3.35
C GLN A 127 38.43 -25.84 -3.82
N SER A 128 38.00 -26.70 -2.95
CA SER A 128 37.58 -28.07 -3.25
C SER A 128 36.10 -28.20 -3.60
N GLY A 129 35.33 -27.08 -3.48
CA GLY A 129 33.90 -27.05 -3.71
C GLY A 129 33.08 -27.51 -2.50
N GLN A 130 33.70 -27.64 -1.32
CA GLN A 130 32.98 -27.96 -0.08
C GLN A 130 32.42 -26.70 0.55
N VAL A 131 31.19 -26.78 1.06
CA VAL A 131 30.57 -25.69 1.84
C VAL A 131 31.33 -25.50 3.13
N ILE A 132 31.81 -24.29 3.39
CA ILE A 132 32.57 -23.91 4.60
C ILE A 132 31.81 -22.89 5.47
N GLY A 133 30.66 -22.45 5.05
CA GLY A 133 29.82 -21.49 5.74
C GLY A 133 28.78 -20.88 4.80
N ALA A 134 28.18 -19.79 5.20
CA ALA A 134 27.28 -19.06 4.34
C ALA A 134 27.37 -17.55 4.54
N VAL A 135 26.90 -16.79 3.56
CA VAL A 135 26.79 -15.33 3.60
C VAL A 135 25.35 -14.91 3.44
N ILE A 136 24.91 -13.96 4.26
CA ILE A 136 23.65 -13.25 4.09
C ILE A 136 23.97 -11.83 3.64
N VAL A 137 23.26 -11.40 2.61
CA VAL A 137 23.21 -9.99 2.19
C VAL A 137 21.78 -9.51 2.43
N PHE A 138 21.63 -8.42 3.16
CA PHE A 138 20.32 -7.86 3.47
C PHE A 138 20.34 -6.34 3.39
N LYS A 139 19.19 -5.76 3.02
CA LYS A 139 19.01 -4.32 2.85
C LYS A 139 17.74 -3.84 3.55
N ASP A 140 17.78 -2.60 4.02
CA ASP A 140 16.58 -1.90 4.50
C ASP A 140 15.67 -1.54 3.33
N VAL A 141 14.44 -2.01 3.37
CA VAL A 141 13.40 -1.71 2.37
C VAL A 141 12.25 -0.89 2.96
N SER A 142 12.40 -0.37 4.16
CA SER A 142 11.34 0.37 4.87
C SER A 142 10.84 1.56 4.06
N GLU A 143 11.76 2.36 3.52
CA GLU A 143 11.41 3.52 2.70
C GLU A 143 10.76 3.09 1.36
N ALA A 144 11.37 2.14 0.65
CA ALA A 144 10.84 1.64 -0.62
C ALA A 144 9.44 1.03 -0.45
N ARG A 145 9.23 0.31 0.65
CA ARG A 145 7.93 -0.27 1.01
C ARG A 145 6.90 0.80 1.36
N ALA A 146 7.28 1.80 2.16
CA ALA A 146 6.40 2.93 2.49
C ALA A 146 5.98 3.71 1.22
N ILE A 147 6.91 3.96 0.31
CA ILE A 147 6.63 4.60 -0.99
C ILE A 147 5.66 3.73 -1.81
N SER A 148 5.90 2.42 -1.89
CA SER A 148 5.03 1.50 -2.63
C SER A 148 3.61 1.47 -2.05
N LEU A 149 3.46 1.36 -0.74
CA LEU A 149 2.16 1.39 -0.06
C LEU A 149 1.46 2.74 -0.28
N ARG A 150 2.21 3.84 -0.21
CA ARG A 150 1.68 5.17 -0.48
C ARG A 150 1.22 5.32 -1.93
N ALA A 151 1.97 4.77 -2.89
CA ALA A 151 1.60 4.79 -4.30
C ALA A 151 0.30 4.01 -4.55
N VAL A 152 0.14 2.82 -3.95
CA VAL A 152 -1.09 2.01 -4.02
C VAL A 152 -2.27 2.79 -3.41
N TYR A 153 -2.06 3.40 -2.25
CA TYR A 153 -3.09 4.20 -1.59
C TYR A 153 -3.55 5.37 -2.46
N LEU A 154 -2.60 6.15 -3.01
CA LEU A 154 -2.91 7.29 -3.89
C LEU A 154 -3.57 6.87 -5.20
N ALA A 155 -3.25 5.67 -5.71
CA ALA A 155 -3.92 5.13 -6.90
C ALA A 155 -5.39 4.75 -6.64
N GLN A 156 -5.76 4.51 -5.38
CA GLN A 156 -7.08 4.04 -4.97
C GLN A 156 -7.96 5.12 -4.30
N HIS A 157 -7.39 6.26 -3.91
CA HIS A 157 -8.12 7.32 -3.21
C HIS A 157 -8.09 8.64 -3.97
N ASP A 158 -9.12 9.46 -3.78
CA ASP A 158 -9.18 10.83 -4.26
C ASP A 158 -8.27 11.71 -3.40
N PHE A 159 -7.33 12.41 -4.02
CA PHE A 159 -6.30 13.19 -3.33
C PHE A 159 -6.85 14.37 -2.51
N LEU A 160 -8.04 14.87 -2.86
CA LEU A 160 -8.65 16.01 -2.19
C LEU A 160 -9.45 15.60 -0.95
N THR A 161 -10.29 14.58 -1.09
CA THR A 161 -11.26 14.17 -0.06
C THR A 161 -10.84 12.96 0.74
N ASP A 162 -9.78 12.26 0.30
CA ASP A 162 -9.29 11.01 0.86
C ASP A 162 -10.31 9.84 0.78
N LEU A 163 -11.38 10.02 0.04
CA LEU A 163 -12.37 8.98 -0.23
C LEU A 163 -11.87 8.00 -1.28
N PRO A 164 -12.37 6.77 -1.31
CA PRO A 164 -12.23 5.87 -2.44
C PRO A 164 -12.45 6.59 -3.76
N ASN A 165 -11.54 6.40 -4.72
CA ASN A 165 -11.71 6.89 -6.08
C ASN A 165 -12.49 5.86 -6.92
N ARG A 166 -12.64 6.13 -8.21
CA ARG A 166 -13.34 5.25 -9.15
C ARG A 166 -12.73 3.84 -9.21
N MET A 167 -11.39 3.70 -9.09
CA MET A 167 -10.74 2.41 -9.15
C MET A 167 -11.11 1.55 -7.94
N LEU A 168 -10.96 2.09 -6.73
CA LEU A 168 -11.30 1.37 -5.50
C LEU A 168 -12.82 1.09 -5.42
N LEU A 169 -13.65 2.00 -5.91
CA LEU A 169 -15.10 1.77 -5.97
C LEU A 169 -15.43 0.56 -6.85
N ASN A 170 -14.82 0.41 -8.03
CA ASN A 170 -15.04 -0.73 -8.91
C ASN A 170 -14.63 -2.06 -8.26
N ASP A 171 -13.52 -2.09 -7.52
CA ASP A 171 -13.10 -3.26 -6.76
C ASP A 171 -14.14 -3.62 -5.69
N ARG A 172 -14.66 -2.61 -4.97
CA ARG A 172 -15.72 -2.79 -3.97
C ARG A 172 -17.02 -3.31 -4.59
N PHE A 173 -17.42 -2.79 -5.76
CA PHE A 173 -18.55 -3.31 -6.50
C PHE A 173 -18.40 -4.79 -6.86
N THR A 174 -17.23 -5.17 -7.37
CA THR A 174 -16.96 -6.56 -7.75
C THR A 174 -17.14 -7.50 -6.56
N GLN A 175 -16.62 -7.12 -5.40
CA GLN A 175 -16.75 -7.88 -4.16
C GLN A 175 -18.20 -7.92 -3.67
N ALA A 176 -18.89 -6.77 -3.63
CA ALA A 176 -20.27 -6.65 -3.16
C ALA A 176 -21.24 -7.44 -4.04
N ILE A 177 -21.11 -7.38 -5.37
CA ILE A 177 -21.94 -8.14 -6.31
C ILE A 177 -21.72 -9.65 -6.12
N ALA A 178 -20.47 -10.11 -5.94
CA ALA A 178 -20.17 -11.52 -5.70
C ALA A 178 -20.81 -12.02 -4.40
N LEU A 179 -20.78 -11.23 -3.34
CA LEU A 179 -21.41 -11.54 -2.05
C LEU A 179 -22.94 -11.51 -2.15
N ALA A 180 -23.51 -10.47 -2.75
CA ALA A 180 -24.96 -10.32 -2.95
C ALA A 180 -25.52 -11.47 -3.75
N ARG A 181 -24.84 -11.89 -4.82
CA ARG A 181 -25.23 -13.06 -5.62
C ARG A 181 -25.21 -14.36 -4.83
N ARG A 182 -24.22 -14.54 -3.92
CA ARG A 182 -24.11 -15.74 -3.08
C ARG A 182 -25.23 -15.82 -2.03
N HIS A 183 -25.56 -14.67 -1.42
CA HIS A 183 -26.48 -14.62 -0.28
C HIS A 183 -27.90 -14.20 -0.65
N GLY A 184 -28.15 -13.84 -1.92
CA GLY A 184 -29.46 -13.37 -2.35
C GLY A 184 -29.79 -11.95 -1.87
N HIS A 185 -28.79 -11.15 -1.52
CA HIS A 185 -28.96 -9.79 -1.03
C HIS A 185 -29.07 -8.78 -2.19
N ARG A 186 -29.58 -7.61 -1.88
CA ARG A 186 -29.63 -6.46 -2.79
C ARG A 186 -28.54 -5.46 -2.47
N LEU A 187 -28.15 -4.65 -3.45
CA LEU A 187 -27.24 -3.51 -3.26
C LEU A 187 -27.97 -2.25 -3.70
N GLY A 188 -27.71 -1.16 -3.01
CA GLY A 188 -28.16 0.17 -3.42
C GLY A 188 -26.99 0.99 -3.95
N VAL A 189 -27.19 1.66 -5.08
CA VAL A 189 -26.21 2.59 -5.66
C VAL A 189 -26.82 3.97 -5.72
N LEU A 190 -26.20 4.92 -5.01
CA LEU A 190 -26.63 6.31 -5.00
C LEU A 190 -25.58 7.13 -5.75
N PHE A 191 -25.97 7.77 -6.83
CA PHE A 191 -25.13 8.75 -7.54
C PHE A 191 -25.55 10.15 -7.13
N LEU A 192 -24.61 10.94 -6.62
CA LEU A 192 -24.87 12.26 -6.05
C LEU A 192 -24.10 13.33 -6.80
N ASP A 193 -24.74 14.49 -6.97
CA ASP A 193 -24.11 15.70 -7.48
C ASP A 193 -24.52 16.90 -6.60
N LEU A 194 -23.55 17.76 -6.27
CA LEU A 194 -23.80 18.93 -5.43
C LEU A 194 -24.45 20.05 -6.27
N ASP A 195 -25.64 20.45 -5.87
CA ASP A 195 -26.37 21.50 -6.57
C ASP A 195 -25.62 22.84 -6.53
N GLN A 196 -25.46 23.45 -7.68
CA GLN A 196 -24.84 24.78 -7.82
C GLN A 196 -23.39 24.90 -7.31
N PHE A 197 -22.65 23.79 -7.18
CA PHE A 197 -21.25 23.81 -6.71
C PHE A 197 -20.36 24.74 -7.55
N LYS A 198 -20.59 24.80 -8.87
CA LYS A 198 -19.89 25.74 -9.76
C LYS A 198 -20.05 27.19 -9.30
N HIS A 199 -21.23 27.58 -8.81
CA HIS A 199 -21.47 28.94 -8.32
C HIS A 199 -20.63 29.27 -7.07
N VAL A 200 -20.39 28.27 -6.19
CA VAL A 200 -19.49 28.41 -5.04
C VAL A 200 -18.06 28.69 -5.52
N ASN A 201 -17.57 27.91 -6.50
CA ASN A 201 -16.24 28.12 -7.07
C ASN A 201 -16.10 29.50 -7.75
N ASP A 202 -17.09 29.88 -8.54
CA ASP A 202 -17.07 31.14 -9.28
C ASP A 202 -17.13 32.37 -8.34
N SER A 203 -17.81 32.24 -7.19
CA SER A 203 -18.02 33.36 -6.25
C SER A 203 -16.92 33.43 -5.16
N LEU A 204 -16.41 32.31 -4.67
CA LEU A 204 -15.52 32.23 -3.50
C LEU A 204 -14.15 31.61 -3.82
N GLY A 205 -13.96 31.17 -5.05
CA GLY A 205 -12.72 30.56 -5.52
C GLY A 205 -12.61 29.06 -5.23
N HIS A 206 -11.76 28.39 -6.01
CA HIS A 206 -11.56 26.92 -5.95
C HIS A 206 -11.10 26.43 -4.57
N GLY A 207 -10.29 27.21 -3.83
CA GLY A 207 -9.84 26.80 -2.50
C GLY A 207 -10.96 26.66 -1.47
N ILE A 208 -12.04 27.43 -1.59
CA ILE A 208 -13.25 27.29 -0.74
C ILE A 208 -14.07 26.09 -1.23
N GLY A 209 -14.22 25.92 -2.56
CA GLY A 209 -14.87 24.75 -3.13
C GLY A 209 -14.21 23.43 -2.71
N ASP A 210 -12.87 23.37 -2.71
CA ASP A 210 -12.11 22.19 -2.27
C ASP A 210 -12.39 21.83 -0.80
N ARG A 211 -12.40 22.82 0.08
CA ARG A 211 -12.74 22.62 1.51
C ARG A 211 -14.20 22.22 1.69
N LEU A 212 -15.11 22.73 0.86
CA LEU A 212 -16.49 22.30 0.85
C LEU A 212 -16.61 20.83 0.46
N LEU A 213 -15.93 20.39 -0.61
CA LEU A 213 -15.89 18.98 -1.02
C LEU A 213 -15.34 18.06 0.09
N GLN A 214 -14.30 18.48 0.79
CA GLN A 214 -13.79 17.77 1.96
C GLN A 214 -14.82 17.68 3.08
N SER A 215 -15.56 18.76 3.34
CA SER A 215 -16.62 18.80 4.35
C SER A 215 -17.79 17.88 3.96
N VAL A 216 -18.18 17.88 2.68
CA VAL A 216 -19.20 16.97 2.13
C VAL A 216 -18.77 15.52 2.30
N GLY A 217 -17.56 15.18 1.86
CA GLY A 217 -17.03 13.80 1.97
C GLY A 217 -17.07 13.28 3.41
N ARG A 218 -16.60 14.08 4.37
CA ARG A 218 -16.67 13.71 5.81
C ARG A 218 -18.09 13.50 6.28
N ARG A 219 -19.02 14.35 5.85
CA ARG A 219 -20.43 14.27 6.25
C ARG A 219 -21.12 13.05 5.64
N LEU A 220 -20.83 12.72 4.39
CA LEU A 220 -21.31 11.50 3.75
C LEU A 220 -20.91 10.24 4.52
N LEU A 221 -19.65 10.16 4.98
CA LEU A 221 -19.16 9.04 5.79
C LEU A 221 -19.94 8.86 7.10
N THR A 222 -20.49 9.93 7.69
CA THR A 222 -21.33 9.84 8.90
C THR A 222 -22.76 9.36 8.62
N CYS A 223 -23.17 9.35 7.35
CA CYS A 223 -24.51 8.96 6.93
C CYS A 223 -24.65 7.47 6.63
N VAL A 224 -23.55 6.78 6.41
CA VAL A 224 -23.50 5.38 5.95
C VAL A 224 -22.84 4.46 7.00
N ARG A 225 -22.97 3.15 6.82
CA ARG A 225 -22.35 2.13 7.67
C ARG A 225 -20.88 1.92 7.24
N SER A 226 -20.08 1.31 8.11
CA SER A 226 -18.70 0.95 7.80
C SER A 226 -18.57 -0.11 6.69
N SER A 227 -19.62 -0.88 6.43
CA SER A 227 -19.72 -1.83 5.32
C SER A 227 -19.99 -1.15 3.97
N ASP A 228 -20.53 0.08 3.99
CA ASP A 228 -20.85 0.82 2.79
C ASP A 228 -19.63 1.56 2.26
N THR A 229 -19.65 1.94 1.00
CA THR A 229 -18.55 2.67 0.39
C THR A 229 -19.02 4.02 -0.11
N VAL A 230 -18.36 5.09 0.33
CA VAL A 230 -18.50 6.44 -0.24
C VAL A 230 -17.31 6.70 -1.14
N SER A 231 -17.53 7.12 -2.37
CA SER A 231 -16.50 7.38 -3.36
C SER A 231 -16.73 8.76 -4.02
N ARG A 232 -15.63 9.44 -4.39
CA ARG A 232 -15.70 10.62 -5.24
C ARG A 232 -15.26 10.26 -6.65
N GLN A 233 -16.09 10.63 -7.65
CA GLN A 233 -15.80 10.32 -9.05
C GLN A 233 -14.99 11.42 -9.73
N GLY A 234 -15.07 12.63 -9.22
CA GLY A 234 -14.41 13.84 -9.71
C GLY A 234 -15.35 15.04 -9.63
N GLY A 235 -14.80 16.27 -9.66
CA GLY A 235 -15.64 17.47 -9.55
C GLY A 235 -16.49 17.44 -8.27
N ASP A 236 -17.79 17.58 -8.45
CA ASP A 236 -18.84 17.58 -7.44
C ASP A 236 -19.66 16.26 -7.37
N GLU A 237 -19.17 15.21 -8.04
CA GLU A 237 -19.86 13.93 -8.14
C GLU A 237 -19.35 12.90 -7.11
N PHE A 238 -20.28 12.30 -6.38
CA PHE A 238 -20.02 11.23 -5.41
C PHE A 238 -20.89 10.01 -5.70
N VAL A 239 -20.39 8.83 -5.34
CA VAL A 239 -21.16 7.59 -5.40
C VAL A 239 -21.12 6.91 -4.04
N VAL A 240 -22.29 6.46 -3.58
CA VAL A 240 -22.43 5.63 -2.38
C VAL A 240 -22.90 4.25 -2.81
N LEU A 241 -22.15 3.22 -2.42
CA LEU A 241 -22.51 1.82 -2.56
C LEU A 241 -22.98 1.31 -1.19
N LEU A 242 -24.25 0.98 -1.09
CA LEU A 242 -24.85 0.30 0.06
C LEU A 242 -24.73 -1.21 -0.15
N SER A 243 -23.90 -1.86 0.65
CA SER A 243 -23.44 -3.23 0.41
C SER A 243 -24.45 -4.31 0.74
N GLU A 244 -25.43 -4.02 1.58
CA GLU A 244 -26.51 -4.94 1.97
C GLU A 244 -27.77 -4.14 2.29
N ILE A 245 -28.78 -4.25 1.45
CA ILE A 245 -30.12 -3.71 1.69
C ILE A 245 -31.15 -4.84 1.60
N GLU A 246 -32.15 -4.79 2.43
CA GLU A 246 -33.27 -5.76 2.42
C GLU A 246 -34.33 -5.32 1.41
N HIS A 247 -34.63 -4.03 1.39
CA HIS A 247 -35.65 -3.41 0.54
C HIS A 247 -35.11 -2.17 -0.18
N ALA A 248 -35.70 -1.81 -1.30
CA ALA A 248 -35.35 -0.59 -2.02
C ALA A 248 -35.52 0.67 -1.13
N ASP A 249 -36.48 0.64 -0.22
CA ASP A 249 -36.74 1.74 0.73
C ASP A 249 -35.55 2.03 1.67
N ASP A 250 -34.66 1.07 1.90
CA ASP A 250 -33.43 1.29 2.67
C ASP A 250 -32.50 2.27 1.96
N ALA A 251 -32.44 2.18 0.62
CA ALA A 251 -31.69 3.12 -0.19
C ALA A 251 -32.32 4.51 -0.19
N ALA A 252 -33.66 4.58 -0.23
CA ALA A 252 -34.39 5.86 -0.08
C ALA A 252 -34.13 6.52 1.27
N THR A 253 -34.16 5.72 2.36
CA THR A 253 -33.87 6.19 3.71
C THR A 253 -32.45 6.74 3.81
N SER A 254 -31.48 6.06 3.20
CA SER A 254 -30.08 6.51 3.13
C SER A 254 -29.96 7.82 2.33
N ALA A 255 -30.64 7.94 1.19
CA ALA A 255 -30.65 9.14 0.38
C ALA A 255 -31.27 10.34 1.13
N GLN A 256 -32.40 10.14 1.82
CA GLN A 256 -33.03 11.18 2.66
C GLN A 256 -32.10 11.65 3.77
N LYS A 257 -31.45 10.72 4.47
CA LYS A 257 -30.47 11.02 5.51
C LYS A 257 -29.30 11.84 4.98
N ILE A 258 -28.78 11.49 3.81
CA ILE A 258 -27.70 12.20 3.14
C ILE A 258 -28.15 13.64 2.78
N ILE A 259 -29.31 13.80 2.11
CA ILE A 259 -29.84 15.11 1.73
C ILE A 259 -30.00 15.98 2.97
N ALA A 260 -30.65 15.49 4.02
CA ALA A 260 -30.85 16.21 5.27
C ALA A 260 -29.51 16.62 5.91
N ALA A 261 -28.51 15.75 5.87
CA ALA A 261 -27.20 16.03 6.41
C ALA A 261 -26.46 17.10 5.61
N LEU A 262 -26.57 17.12 4.29
CA LEU A 262 -25.85 18.06 3.42
C LEU A 262 -26.46 19.47 3.43
N VAL A 263 -27.77 19.60 3.63
CA VAL A 263 -28.46 20.91 3.75
C VAL A 263 -28.02 21.68 5.00
N ALA A 264 -27.58 20.99 6.05
CA ALA A 264 -27.04 21.66 7.23
C ALA A 264 -25.81 22.51 6.86
N PRO A 265 -25.61 23.71 7.47
CA PRO A 265 -24.50 24.60 7.12
C PRO A 265 -23.13 23.89 7.16
N HIS A 266 -22.28 24.21 6.20
CA HIS A 266 -20.88 23.80 6.17
C HIS A 266 -20.00 24.97 6.62
N ASP A 267 -19.32 24.82 7.74
CA ASP A 267 -18.36 25.83 8.23
C ASP A 267 -17.03 25.65 7.49
N VAL A 268 -16.75 26.53 6.54
CA VAL A 268 -15.57 26.48 5.69
C VAL A 268 -14.88 27.84 5.69
N ALA A 269 -13.68 27.91 6.26
CA ALA A 269 -12.80 29.10 6.21
C ALA A 269 -13.56 30.42 6.56
N HIS A 270 -14.29 30.42 7.66
CA HIS A 270 -15.10 31.56 8.16
C HIS A 270 -16.39 31.85 7.36
N HIS A 271 -16.75 31.00 6.39
CA HIS A 271 -18.02 31.07 5.67
C HIS A 271 -18.95 29.95 6.13
N GLN A 272 -20.23 30.27 6.33
CA GLN A 272 -21.29 29.29 6.44
C GLN A 272 -21.90 29.06 5.06
N LEU A 273 -21.62 27.91 4.46
CA LEU A 273 -22.09 27.57 3.11
C LEU A 273 -23.26 26.61 3.21
N HIS A 274 -24.30 26.89 2.43
CA HIS A 274 -25.44 26.02 2.25
C HIS A 274 -25.36 25.39 0.86
N VAL A 275 -25.35 24.08 0.81
CA VAL A 275 -25.41 23.32 -0.43
C VAL A 275 -26.44 22.22 -0.30
N SER A 276 -27.09 21.89 -1.39
CA SER A 276 -27.93 20.70 -1.50
C SER A 276 -27.29 19.68 -2.43
N ALA A 277 -27.83 18.50 -2.44
CA ALA A 277 -27.43 17.46 -3.36
C ALA A 277 -28.63 16.81 -4.02
N THR A 278 -28.48 16.45 -5.28
CA THR A 278 -29.46 15.67 -6.02
C THR A 278 -28.94 14.27 -6.20
N ILE A 279 -29.78 13.26 -5.93
CA ILE A 279 -29.38 11.86 -5.84
C ILE A 279 -30.20 11.01 -6.81
N GLY A 280 -29.52 10.18 -7.60
CA GLY A 280 -30.15 9.09 -8.35
C GLY A 280 -29.85 7.75 -7.70
N ILE A 281 -30.82 6.86 -7.71
CA ILE A 281 -30.74 5.55 -7.05
C ILE A 281 -30.98 4.45 -8.07
N SER A 282 -30.12 3.44 -8.06
CA SER A 282 -30.34 2.15 -8.74
C SER A 282 -30.14 0.96 -7.78
N ILE A 283 -30.82 -0.14 -8.07
CA ILE A 283 -30.87 -1.33 -7.20
C ILE A 283 -30.37 -2.56 -7.96
N TYR A 284 -29.38 -3.25 -7.39
CA TYR A 284 -28.99 -4.58 -7.85
C TYR A 284 -29.96 -5.64 -7.26
N PRO A 285 -30.40 -6.64 -8.01
CA PRO A 285 -30.12 -6.91 -9.43
C PRO A 285 -31.13 -6.29 -10.40
N ASP A 286 -32.12 -5.52 -9.94
CA ASP A 286 -33.29 -5.08 -10.71
C ASP A 286 -32.93 -4.13 -11.86
N ASP A 287 -31.95 -3.24 -11.62
CA ASP A 287 -31.55 -2.18 -12.58
C ASP A 287 -30.24 -2.51 -13.32
N GLY A 288 -29.52 -3.55 -12.90
CA GLY A 288 -28.27 -3.98 -13.55
C GLY A 288 -27.60 -5.11 -12.82
N LEU A 289 -26.70 -5.84 -13.52
CA LEU A 289 -25.96 -6.97 -12.98
C LEU A 289 -24.47 -6.69 -12.79
N ASP A 290 -24.02 -5.50 -13.19
CA ASP A 290 -22.63 -5.06 -13.11
C ASP A 290 -22.54 -3.59 -12.66
N ALA A 291 -21.36 -3.18 -12.21
CA ALA A 291 -21.11 -1.85 -11.68
C ALA A 291 -21.39 -0.73 -12.68
N GLU A 292 -20.97 -0.91 -13.93
CA GLU A 292 -21.10 0.11 -14.97
C GLU A 292 -22.58 0.40 -15.27
N THR A 293 -23.38 -0.65 -15.42
CA THR A 293 -24.82 -0.54 -15.65
C THR A 293 -25.52 0.13 -14.48
N LEU A 294 -25.21 -0.29 -13.24
CA LEU A 294 -25.81 0.28 -12.03
C LEU A 294 -25.48 1.76 -11.87
N ILE A 295 -24.21 2.14 -12.02
CA ILE A 295 -23.78 3.55 -11.94
C ILE A 295 -24.47 4.38 -13.01
N LYS A 296 -24.56 3.88 -14.24
CA LYS A 296 -25.25 4.58 -15.35
C LYS A 296 -26.74 4.77 -15.07
N CYS A 297 -27.41 3.76 -14.52
CA CYS A 297 -28.83 3.85 -14.14
C CYS A 297 -29.03 4.90 -13.04
N ALA A 298 -28.17 4.90 -12.01
CA ALA A 298 -28.21 5.88 -10.94
C ALA A 298 -27.92 7.31 -11.45
N ASP A 299 -26.93 7.51 -12.34
CA ASP A 299 -26.63 8.81 -12.97
C ASP A 299 -27.84 9.32 -13.78
N THR A 300 -28.49 8.44 -14.58
CA THR A 300 -29.70 8.77 -15.32
C THR A 300 -30.83 9.23 -14.40
N ALA A 301 -31.05 8.55 -13.29
CA ALA A 301 -32.05 8.93 -12.28
C ALA A 301 -31.72 10.25 -11.60
N MET A 302 -30.43 10.50 -11.30
CA MET A 302 -29.98 11.78 -10.75
C MET A 302 -30.24 12.96 -11.71
N TYR A 303 -29.95 12.76 -13.01
CA TYR A 303 -30.21 13.78 -14.00
C TYR A 303 -31.72 14.13 -14.06
N TYR A 304 -32.58 13.10 -14.06
CA TYR A 304 -34.02 13.28 -13.99
C TYR A 304 -34.45 14.03 -12.73
N ALA A 305 -33.90 13.67 -11.56
CA ALA A 305 -34.16 14.37 -10.31
C ALA A 305 -33.77 15.86 -10.36
N LYS A 306 -32.68 16.21 -11.06
CA LYS A 306 -32.29 17.63 -11.30
C LYS A 306 -33.31 18.41 -12.12
N GLU A 307 -33.92 17.77 -13.12
CA GLU A 307 -34.92 18.43 -13.98
C GLU A 307 -36.23 18.75 -13.23
N ILE A 308 -36.65 17.87 -12.32
CA ILE A 308 -37.88 18.04 -11.54
C ILE A 308 -37.76 18.90 -10.29
N GLY A 309 -36.55 19.39 -9.91
CA GLY A 309 -36.47 20.37 -8.83
C GLY A 309 -35.24 20.41 -7.96
N ARG A 310 -34.23 19.58 -8.18
CA ARG A 310 -33.01 19.46 -7.32
C ARG A 310 -33.31 19.20 -5.84
N ASN A 311 -32.26 19.03 -5.00
CA ASN A 311 -32.40 18.77 -3.57
C ASN A 311 -33.38 17.64 -3.25
N ASN A 312 -33.37 16.60 -4.05
CA ASN A 312 -34.26 15.45 -3.96
C ASN A 312 -33.52 14.18 -4.38
N TYR A 313 -34.19 13.06 -4.33
CA TYR A 313 -33.71 11.81 -4.91
C TYR A 313 -34.74 11.17 -5.82
N HIS A 314 -34.29 10.35 -6.77
CA HIS A 314 -35.17 9.57 -7.64
C HIS A 314 -34.59 8.16 -7.87
N PHE A 315 -35.46 7.16 -7.91
CA PHE A 315 -35.09 5.84 -8.35
C PHE A 315 -35.00 5.79 -9.88
N PHE A 316 -34.13 4.95 -10.38
CA PHE A 316 -34.08 4.67 -11.81
C PHE A 316 -35.37 3.98 -12.26
N GLU A 317 -35.92 4.45 -13.36
CA GLU A 317 -37.03 3.82 -14.06
C GLU A 317 -36.64 3.62 -15.52
N ARG A 318 -36.98 2.47 -16.10
CA ARG A 318 -36.58 2.15 -17.49
C ARG A 318 -37.05 3.16 -18.52
N GLN A 319 -38.15 3.85 -18.28
CA GLN A 319 -38.66 4.92 -19.14
C GLN A 319 -37.75 6.16 -19.20
N MET A 320 -36.87 6.37 -18.23
CA MET A 320 -35.89 7.45 -18.19
C MET A 320 -34.81 7.31 -19.28
N ASN A 321 -34.56 6.11 -19.78
CA ASN A 321 -33.65 5.85 -20.90
C ASN A 321 -34.09 6.48 -22.24
N ALA A 322 -35.32 6.94 -22.35
CA ALA A 322 -35.83 7.61 -23.55
C ALA A 322 -35.29 9.05 -23.70
N CYS A 323 -34.64 9.61 -22.67
CA CYS A 323 -33.98 10.91 -22.70
C CYS A 323 -32.49 10.70 -22.41
N PRO A 324 -31.60 10.54 -23.41
CA PRO A 324 -30.21 10.19 -23.16
C PRO A 324 -29.47 11.36 -22.49
N PRO A 325 -28.84 11.17 -21.33
CA PRO A 325 -27.88 12.12 -20.81
C PRO A 325 -26.60 12.04 -21.66
N ILE A 326 -26.30 13.08 -22.38
CA ILE A 326 -25.05 13.25 -23.14
C ILE A 326 -23.95 13.66 -22.14
N ARG A 327 -23.39 12.74 -21.37
CA ARG A 327 -22.19 13.07 -20.56
C ARG A 327 -21.30 11.90 -20.12
N TRP A 328 -21.33 10.79 -20.80
CA TRP A 328 -20.29 9.78 -20.60
C TRP A 328 -19.29 9.78 -21.76
N ALA A 329 -18.43 10.80 -21.82
CA ALA A 329 -17.19 10.75 -22.57
C ALA A 329 -16.04 11.02 -21.60
N PRO A 330 -14.97 10.21 -21.57
CA PRO A 330 -13.79 10.54 -20.79
C PRO A 330 -13.25 11.87 -21.33
N ARG A 331 -13.20 12.91 -20.51
CA ARG A 331 -12.47 14.13 -20.85
C ARG A 331 -11.01 13.70 -21.01
N SER A 332 -10.55 13.62 -22.25
CA SER A 332 -9.15 13.55 -22.57
C SER A 332 -8.45 14.69 -21.86
N SER A 333 -7.47 14.33 -21.03
CA SER A 333 -6.45 15.26 -20.55
C SER A 333 -5.84 15.93 -21.79
N ALA A 334 -6.18 17.18 -22.04
CA ALA A 334 -5.46 18.05 -22.94
C ALA A 334 -4.37 18.81 -22.17
N PRO A 335 -3.26 19.17 -22.82
CA PRO A 335 -1.91 19.35 -22.32
C PRO A 335 -1.71 20.48 -21.31
#